data_0ba9cbf806bf8f9f8a8def4de788f7d1
#
_entry.id   0ba9cbf806bf8f9f8a8def4de788f7d1
#
_cell.length_a   1.000
_cell.length_b   1.000
_cell.length_c   1.000
_cell.angle_alpha   90.00
_cell.angle_beta   90.00
_cell.angle_gamma   90.00
#
_symmetry.space_group_name_H-M   'P 1'
#
loop_
_entity.id
_entity.type
_entity.pdbx_description
1 polymer ?
#
loop_
_entity_poly.entity_id
_entity_poly.type
_entity_poly.pdbx_seq_one_letter_code
_entity_poly.pdbx_strand_id
1 'polypeptide(L)'
;MKVDFNQIKTTISLPDFLLELGWKIVEGSSNSCPKMSNGTHTIVIKRNSQNQYTYWDVHSDNVRGRSIMDLMQEHLLEATGKMPTLREVGEILQNYINTNRITTPEKSRYDVGNTSLRPDELQFYLRQLQPYKGNYLRKRGISKESVESPVFNNTFFIREVKNLGSVYRN
;
A
#
# COMPACT_ATOMS: atom_id res chain seq x y z
N MET A 1 24.04 -1.73 15.04
CA MET A 1 24.66 -1.20 13.80
C MET A 1 24.24 0.27 13.65
N LYS A 2 25.14 1.16 13.26
CA LYS A 2 24.77 2.57 12.99
C LYS A 2 24.26 2.63 11.56
N VAL A 3 23.01 3.02 11.37
CA VAL A 3 22.38 3.17 10.06
C VAL A 3 22.78 4.52 9.46
N ASP A 4 23.33 4.53 8.26
CA ASP A 4 23.62 5.76 7.52
C ASP A 4 22.54 5.98 6.44
N PHE A 5 21.55 6.78 6.77
CA PHE A 5 20.43 7.10 5.86
C PHE A 5 20.89 7.86 4.60
N ASN A 6 21.96 8.61 4.68
CA ASN A 6 22.48 9.35 3.52
C ASN A 6 23.13 8.39 2.52
N GLN A 7 23.95 7.46 3.03
CA GLN A 7 24.53 6.40 2.23
C GLN A 7 23.44 5.57 1.54
N ILE A 8 22.40 5.16 2.26
CA ILE A 8 21.26 4.40 1.72
C ILE A 8 20.65 5.12 0.51
N LYS A 9 20.31 6.40 0.67
CA LYS A 9 19.63 7.19 -0.38
C LYS A 9 20.49 7.47 -1.60
N THR A 10 21.83 7.49 -1.46
CA THR A 10 22.75 7.78 -2.56
C THR A 10 23.26 6.52 -3.25
N THR A 11 23.38 5.42 -2.53
CA THR A 11 23.95 4.16 -3.04
C THR A 11 22.91 3.30 -3.76
N ILE A 12 21.68 3.22 -3.23
CA ILE A 12 20.66 2.35 -3.81
C ILE A 12 20.05 3.01 -5.04
N SER A 13 20.15 2.33 -6.19
CA SER A 13 19.39 2.68 -7.38
C SER A 13 17.93 2.31 -7.18
N LEU A 14 17.05 3.31 -7.02
CA LEU A 14 15.63 3.06 -6.81
C LEU A 14 14.95 2.30 -7.95
N PRO A 15 15.25 2.57 -9.25
CA PRO A 15 14.70 1.75 -10.33
C PRO A 15 15.09 0.29 -10.25
N ASP A 16 16.39 -0.01 -9.99
CA ASP A 16 16.87 -1.39 -9.92
C ASP A 16 16.26 -2.13 -8.71
N PHE A 17 16.19 -1.44 -7.57
CA PHE A 17 15.54 -1.95 -6.36
C PHE A 17 14.08 -2.31 -6.60
N LEU A 18 13.34 -1.47 -7.33
CA LEU A 18 11.95 -1.72 -7.68
C LEU A 18 11.79 -2.90 -8.65
N LEU A 19 12.71 -3.08 -9.59
CA LEU A 19 12.70 -4.26 -10.48
C LEU A 19 12.83 -5.55 -9.67
N GLU A 20 13.68 -5.57 -8.63
CA GLU A 20 13.80 -6.72 -7.73
C GLU A 20 12.53 -6.96 -6.90
N LEU A 21 11.78 -5.90 -6.57
CA LEU A 21 10.46 -5.98 -5.94
C LEU A 21 9.33 -6.38 -6.91
N GLY A 22 9.66 -6.66 -8.17
CA GLY A 22 8.68 -7.09 -9.19
C GLY A 22 7.94 -5.96 -9.90
N TRP A 23 8.38 -4.70 -9.71
CA TRP A 23 7.84 -3.59 -10.50
C TRP A 23 8.31 -3.67 -11.95
N LYS A 24 7.55 -3.06 -12.85
CA LYS A 24 7.86 -3.02 -14.28
C LYS A 24 8.00 -1.58 -14.76
N ILE A 25 8.90 -1.37 -15.69
CA ILE A 25 9.02 -0.09 -16.39
C ILE A 25 7.81 0.08 -17.29
N VAL A 26 7.15 1.23 -17.20
CA VAL A 26 6.02 1.57 -18.08
C VAL A 26 6.56 1.97 -19.44
N GLU A 27 5.96 1.43 -20.50
CA GLU A 27 6.35 1.72 -21.89
C GLU A 27 6.29 3.23 -22.18
N GLY A 28 7.27 3.73 -22.93
CA GLY A 28 7.39 5.14 -23.28
C GLY A 28 7.94 6.04 -22.17
N SER A 29 8.37 5.47 -21.02
CA SER A 29 9.03 6.25 -19.98
C SER A 29 10.45 6.66 -20.38
N SER A 30 10.91 7.83 -19.92
CA SER A 30 12.27 8.29 -20.22
C SER A 30 13.29 7.66 -19.25
N ASN A 31 14.54 7.46 -19.73
CA ASN A 31 15.62 6.94 -18.87
C ASN A 31 15.98 7.90 -17.73
N SER A 32 15.81 9.22 -17.92
CA SER A 32 16.10 10.24 -16.89
C SER A 32 15.01 10.35 -15.83
N CYS A 33 13.78 9.97 -16.16
CA CYS A 33 12.62 9.98 -15.27
C CYS A 33 11.80 8.71 -15.51
N PRO A 34 12.30 7.52 -15.12
CA PRO A 34 11.58 6.28 -15.37
C PRO A 34 10.24 6.27 -14.62
N LYS A 35 9.22 5.80 -15.33
CA LYS A 35 7.90 5.54 -14.79
C LYS A 35 7.78 4.04 -14.54
N MET A 36 7.43 3.65 -13.33
CA MET A 36 7.35 2.24 -12.95
C MET A 36 6.00 1.92 -12.31
N SER A 37 5.53 0.69 -12.50
CA SER A 37 4.26 0.22 -11.96
C SER A 37 4.35 -1.21 -11.44
N ASN A 38 3.63 -1.50 -10.34
CA ASN A 38 3.39 -2.85 -9.81
C ASN A 38 1.97 -3.37 -10.12
N GLY A 39 1.23 -2.65 -10.96
CA GLY A 39 -0.16 -2.94 -11.29
C GLY A 39 -1.18 -2.20 -10.41
N THR A 40 -0.86 -1.93 -9.15
CA THR A 40 -1.71 -1.14 -8.23
C THR A 40 -1.28 0.32 -8.18
N HIS A 41 0.03 0.55 -8.08
CA HIS A 41 0.63 1.87 -8.00
C HIS A 41 1.46 2.16 -9.26
N THR A 42 1.52 3.42 -9.62
CA THR A 42 2.37 3.91 -10.69
C THR A 42 3.13 5.13 -10.20
N ILE A 43 4.45 5.06 -10.24
CA ILE A 43 5.32 6.12 -9.74
C ILE A 43 6.24 6.65 -10.83
N VAL A 44 6.60 7.93 -10.71
CA VAL A 44 7.64 8.58 -11.51
C VAL A 44 8.85 8.82 -10.63
N ILE A 45 10.02 8.44 -11.09
CA ILE A 45 11.26 8.54 -10.35
C ILE A 45 12.15 9.61 -10.95
N LYS A 46 12.79 10.41 -10.11
CA LYS A 46 13.74 11.43 -10.52
C LYS A 46 14.92 11.49 -9.55
N ARG A 47 16.11 11.80 -10.03
CA ARG A 47 17.23 12.18 -9.17
C ARG A 47 17.17 13.67 -8.83
N ASN A 48 17.40 14.00 -7.57
CA ASN A 48 17.55 15.38 -7.11
C ASN A 48 19.00 15.88 -7.27
N SER A 49 19.24 17.16 -6.94
CA SER A 49 20.56 17.78 -7.01
C SER A 49 21.61 17.15 -6.06
N GLN A 50 21.18 16.39 -5.06
CA GLN A 50 22.03 15.66 -4.12
C GLN A 50 22.30 14.23 -4.58
N ASN A 51 21.99 13.90 -5.83
CA ASN A 51 22.11 12.57 -6.41
C ASN A 51 21.29 11.46 -5.69
N GLN A 52 20.22 11.85 -4.99
CA GLN A 52 19.29 10.94 -4.35
C GLN A 52 18.07 10.73 -5.22
N TYR A 53 17.55 9.51 -5.23
CA TYR A 53 16.29 9.23 -5.90
C TYR A 53 15.10 9.70 -5.06
N THR A 54 14.18 10.36 -5.73
CA THR A 54 12.85 10.71 -5.22
C THR A 54 11.79 10.20 -6.18
N TYR A 55 10.61 9.86 -5.66
CA TYR A 55 9.50 9.41 -6.49
C TYR A 55 8.19 10.10 -6.10
N TRP A 56 7.26 10.09 -7.03
CA TRP A 56 5.88 10.58 -6.87
C TRP A 56 4.93 9.52 -7.39
N ASP A 57 3.89 9.23 -6.65
CA ASP A 57 2.78 8.42 -7.13
C ASP A 57 1.90 9.25 -8.06
N VAL A 58 1.63 8.75 -9.26
CA VAL A 58 0.85 9.44 -10.31
C VAL A 58 -0.60 9.65 -9.89
N HIS A 59 -1.10 8.82 -9.00
CA HIS A 59 -2.49 8.85 -8.53
C HIS A 59 -2.66 9.50 -7.15
N SER A 60 -1.59 10.00 -6.56
CA SER A 60 -1.62 10.66 -5.25
C SER A 60 -1.65 12.17 -5.40
N ASP A 61 -2.53 12.84 -4.69
CA ASP A 61 -2.55 14.31 -4.56
C ASP A 61 -1.35 14.85 -3.77
N ASN A 62 -0.47 13.98 -3.31
CA ASN A 62 0.68 14.35 -2.49
C ASN A 62 1.83 14.87 -3.36
N VAL A 63 2.02 16.17 -3.39
CA VAL A 63 3.05 16.86 -4.20
C VAL A 63 4.47 16.64 -3.66
N ARG A 64 4.62 16.10 -2.45
CA ARG A 64 5.93 15.90 -1.82
C ARG A 64 6.62 14.66 -2.38
N GLY A 65 7.84 14.86 -2.90
CA GLY A 65 8.69 13.74 -3.31
C GLY A 65 9.02 12.83 -2.13
N ARG A 66 8.88 11.52 -2.35
CA ARG A 66 9.17 10.45 -1.39
C ARG A 66 10.51 9.81 -1.70
N SER A 67 11.10 9.16 -0.73
CA SER A 67 12.40 8.49 -0.83
C SER A 67 12.27 6.96 -0.77
N ILE A 68 13.36 6.25 -1.00
CA ILE A 68 13.40 4.79 -0.82
C ILE A 68 12.99 4.35 0.59
N MET A 69 13.19 5.22 1.60
CA MET A 69 12.78 4.93 2.97
C MET A 69 11.26 4.86 3.09
N ASP A 70 10.56 5.82 2.47
CA ASP A 70 9.10 5.87 2.46
C ASP A 70 8.53 4.68 1.69
N LEU A 71 9.12 4.34 0.54
CA LEU A 71 8.71 3.19 -0.27
C LEU A 71 8.86 1.88 0.50
N MET A 72 9.98 1.69 1.19
CA MET A 72 10.21 0.47 1.95
C MET A 72 9.30 0.38 3.17
N GLN A 73 8.94 1.51 3.81
CA GLN A 73 7.94 1.54 4.87
C GLN A 73 6.57 1.06 4.37
N GLU A 74 6.13 1.56 3.22
CA GLU A 74 4.87 1.16 2.59
C GLU A 74 4.89 -0.32 2.20
N HIS A 75 5.96 -0.78 1.56
CA HIS A 75 6.12 -2.18 1.18
C HIS A 75 6.07 -3.13 2.38
N LEU A 76 6.74 -2.79 3.48
CA LEU A 76 6.72 -3.60 4.70
C LEU A 76 5.36 -3.54 5.40
N LEU A 77 4.69 -2.40 5.39
CA LEU A 77 3.34 -2.27 5.93
C LEU A 77 2.37 -3.20 5.17
N GLU A 78 2.42 -3.20 3.85
CA GLU A 78 1.60 -4.09 3.02
C GLU A 78 1.93 -5.57 3.28
N ALA A 79 3.22 -5.91 3.40
CA ALA A 79 3.66 -7.28 3.61
C ALA A 79 3.37 -7.83 5.02
N THR A 80 3.46 -6.98 6.06
CA THR A 80 3.40 -7.41 7.47
C THR A 80 2.16 -6.94 8.21
N GLY A 81 1.43 -5.95 7.66
CA GLY A 81 0.30 -5.29 8.30
C GLY A 81 0.70 -4.35 9.45
N LYS A 82 2.01 -4.17 9.70
CA LYS A 82 2.52 -3.31 10.76
C LYS A 82 3.45 -2.23 10.20
N MET A 83 3.25 -0.98 10.63
CA MET A 83 4.12 0.13 10.23
C MET A 83 5.50 -0.03 10.85
N PRO A 84 6.57 -0.20 10.02
CA PRO A 84 7.92 -0.32 10.53
C PRO A 84 8.47 1.05 10.97
N THR A 85 9.37 1.05 11.94
CA THR A 85 10.12 2.24 12.30
C THR A 85 11.15 2.58 11.22
N LEU A 86 11.55 3.86 11.13
CA LEU A 86 12.61 4.28 10.21
C LEU A 86 13.94 3.54 10.46
N ARG A 87 14.19 3.15 11.70
CA ARG A 87 15.38 2.39 12.06
C ARG A 87 15.34 0.98 11.48
N GLU A 88 14.22 0.27 11.62
CA GLU A 88 14.02 -1.07 11.04
C GLU A 88 14.17 -1.04 9.52
N VAL A 89 13.56 -0.06 8.86
CA VAL A 89 13.72 0.15 7.42
C VAL A 89 15.19 0.42 7.05
N GLY A 90 15.86 1.27 7.81
CA GLY A 90 17.26 1.59 7.59
C GLY A 90 18.19 0.37 7.75
N GLU A 91 17.92 -0.48 8.74
CA GLU A 91 18.69 -1.72 8.96
C GLU A 91 18.51 -2.71 7.80
N ILE A 92 17.29 -2.85 7.27
CA ILE A 92 16.99 -3.70 6.10
C ILE A 92 17.71 -3.17 4.85
N LEU A 93 17.60 -1.88 4.57
CA LEU A 93 18.22 -1.27 3.40
C LEU A 93 19.76 -1.25 3.50
N GLN A 94 20.30 -1.07 4.71
CA GLN A 94 21.74 -1.18 4.94
C GLN A 94 22.24 -2.61 4.70
N ASN A 95 21.46 -3.60 5.10
CA ASN A 95 21.76 -5.00 4.81
C ASN A 95 21.66 -5.29 3.31
N TYR A 96 20.71 -4.71 2.61
CA TYR A 96 20.60 -4.80 1.15
C TYR A 96 21.87 -4.27 0.45
N ILE A 97 22.39 -3.11 0.86
CA ILE A 97 23.65 -2.58 0.32
C ILE A 97 24.81 -3.59 0.48
N ASN A 98 24.85 -4.28 1.62
CA ASN A 98 25.94 -5.20 1.93
C ASN A 98 25.81 -6.56 1.23
N THR A 99 24.61 -7.00 0.93
CA THR A 99 24.33 -8.36 0.45
C THR A 99 23.76 -8.42 -0.96
N ASN A 100 23.32 -7.30 -1.52
CA ASN A 100 22.49 -7.22 -2.73
C ASN A 100 21.25 -8.11 -2.66
N ARG A 101 20.68 -8.32 -1.47
CA ARG A 101 19.47 -9.10 -1.27
C ARG A 101 18.49 -8.36 -0.36
N ILE A 102 17.26 -8.28 -0.80
CA ILE A 102 16.17 -7.77 0.04
C ILE A 102 15.80 -8.87 1.02
N THR A 103 16.17 -8.70 2.28
CA THR A 103 15.66 -9.54 3.36
C THR A 103 14.39 -8.88 3.90
N THR A 104 13.23 -9.25 3.38
CA THR A 104 11.98 -9.00 4.09
C THR A 104 12.03 -9.78 5.40
N PRO A 105 11.69 -9.17 6.55
CA PRO A 105 11.50 -9.94 7.77
C PRO A 105 10.52 -11.06 7.44
N GLU A 106 10.89 -12.31 7.76
CA GLU A 106 9.91 -13.39 7.68
C GLU A 106 8.64 -12.89 8.34
N LYS A 107 7.51 -13.05 7.63
CA LYS A 107 6.19 -12.81 8.22
C LYS A 107 6.22 -13.47 9.58
N SER A 108 6.33 -12.63 10.63
CA SER A 108 6.16 -13.14 11.98
C SER A 108 4.86 -13.94 11.89
N ARG A 109 4.90 -15.18 12.32
CA ARG A 109 3.76 -16.11 12.35
C ARG A 109 2.65 -15.67 13.33
N TYR A 110 2.50 -14.41 13.52
CA TYR A 110 1.21 -13.85 13.79
C TYR A 110 0.47 -14.01 12.47
N ASP A 111 -0.19 -15.12 12.35
CA ASP A 111 -1.29 -15.30 11.45
C ASP A 111 -2.18 -14.03 11.53
N VAL A 112 -1.87 -13.04 10.71
CA VAL A 112 -2.94 -12.37 10.02
C VAL A 112 -3.42 -13.49 9.12
N GLY A 113 -4.22 -14.35 9.72
CA GLY A 113 -4.72 -15.54 9.09
C GLY A 113 -5.15 -15.10 7.72
N ASN A 114 -4.69 -15.84 6.76
CA ASN A 114 -5.24 -15.83 5.43
C ASN A 114 -6.76 -15.95 5.65
N THR A 115 -7.38 -14.77 5.85
CA THR A 115 -8.82 -14.63 6.05
C THR A 115 -9.51 -14.70 4.68
N SER A 116 -9.12 -15.70 3.90
CA SER A 116 -10.09 -16.33 3.04
C SER A 116 -11.06 -16.98 4.04
N LEU A 117 -12.10 -16.23 4.41
CA LEU A 117 -13.23 -16.75 5.15
C LEU A 117 -13.60 -18.08 4.50
N ARG A 118 -13.69 -19.14 5.28
CA ARG A 118 -14.19 -20.40 4.75
C ARG A 118 -15.54 -20.12 4.10
N PRO A 119 -15.92 -20.85 3.06
CA PRO A 119 -17.17 -20.61 2.35
C PRO A 119 -18.39 -20.55 3.27
N ASP A 120 -18.41 -21.33 4.34
CA ASP A 120 -19.43 -21.34 5.39
C ASP A 120 -19.39 -20.07 6.25
N GLU A 121 -18.21 -19.58 6.63
CA GLU A 121 -18.05 -18.31 7.34
C GLU A 121 -18.46 -17.13 6.44
N LEU A 122 -18.07 -17.14 5.16
CA LEU A 122 -18.48 -16.14 4.19
C LEU A 122 -20.02 -16.11 4.06
N GLN A 123 -20.66 -17.27 3.93
CA GLN A 123 -22.12 -17.40 3.88
C GLN A 123 -22.78 -16.88 5.15
N PHE A 124 -22.21 -17.17 6.32
CA PHE A 124 -22.72 -16.65 7.59
C PHE A 124 -22.65 -15.11 7.63
N TYR A 125 -21.55 -14.52 7.18
CA TYR A 125 -21.41 -13.07 7.13
C TYR A 125 -22.33 -12.43 6.09
N LEU A 126 -22.48 -13.02 4.92
CA LEU A 126 -23.36 -12.53 3.87
C LEU A 126 -24.84 -12.50 4.31
N ARG A 127 -25.28 -13.50 5.11
CA ARG A 127 -26.64 -13.54 5.67
C ARG A 127 -26.90 -12.43 6.69
N GLN A 128 -25.87 -11.86 7.31
CA GLN A 128 -25.99 -10.75 8.26
C GLN A 128 -25.97 -9.37 7.61
N LEU A 129 -25.65 -9.30 6.33
CA LEU A 129 -25.65 -8.04 5.59
C LEU A 129 -27.09 -7.58 5.35
N GLN A 130 -27.33 -6.31 5.68
CA GLN A 130 -28.62 -5.67 5.39
C GLN A 130 -28.41 -4.66 4.25
N PRO A 131 -29.45 -4.45 3.41
CA PRO A 131 -29.40 -3.40 2.39
C PRO A 131 -29.06 -2.05 3.02
N TYR A 132 -28.23 -1.28 2.34
CA TYR A 132 -27.83 0.03 2.83
C TYR A 132 -29.03 0.98 2.95
N LYS A 133 -29.33 1.43 4.17
CA LYS A 133 -30.41 2.38 4.48
C LYS A 133 -29.89 3.69 5.08
N GLY A 134 -28.58 3.92 5.06
CA GLY A 134 -27.93 5.07 5.73
C GLY A 134 -27.82 6.32 4.86
N ASN A 135 -27.45 7.43 5.50
CA ASN A 135 -27.20 8.72 4.83
C ASN A 135 -25.71 8.97 4.52
N TYR A 136 -24.84 8.00 4.78
CA TYR A 136 -23.40 8.18 4.63
C TYR A 136 -22.99 8.49 3.18
N LEU A 137 -23.47 7.68 2.23
CA LEU A 137 -23.16 7.88 0.80
C LEU A 137 -23.70 9.22 0.30
N ARG A 138 -24.89 9.62 0.76
CA ARG A 138 -25.49 10.91 0.45
C ARG A 138 -24.67 12.09 0.99
N LYS A 139 -24.09 11.97 2.19
CA LYS A 139 -23.16 12.98 2.75
C LYS A 139 -21.84 13.06 1.97
N ARG A 140 -21.49 12.03 1.20
CA ARG A 140 -20.34 11.99 0.30
C ARG A 140 -20.67 12.46 -1.13
N GLY A 141 -21.87 13.00 -1.36
CA GLY A 141 -22.28 13.52 -2.67
C GLY A 141 -22.78 12.46 -3.65
N ILE A 142 -22.98 11.20 -3.19
CA ILE A 142 -23.54 10.14 -4.04
C ILE A 142 -25.07 10.29 -4.01
N SER A 143 -25.66 10.46 -5.18
CA SER A 143 -27.11 10.68 -5.30
C SER A 143 -27.90 9.42 -4.93
N LYS A 144 -29.15 9.62 -4.51
CA LYS A 144 -30.05 8.50 -4.18
C LYS A 144 -30.29 7.62 -5.40
N GLU A 145 -30.47 8.23 -6.56
CA GLU A 145 -30.69 7.56 -7.84
C GLU A 145 -29.50 6.65 -8.22
N SER A 146 -28.27 7.09 -7.92
CA SER A 146 -27.07 6.29 -8.14
C SER A 146 -27.04 5.05 -7.23
N VAL A 147 -27.41 5.21 -5.95
CA VAL A 147 -27.43 4.09 -4.99
C VAL A 147 -28.54 3.09 -5.29
N GLU A 148 -29.70 3.56 -5.75
CA GLU A 148 -30.87 2.76 -6.07
C GLU A 148 -30.86 2.25 -7.53
N SER A 149 -29.85 2.61 -8.31
CA SER A 149 -29.72 2.15 -9.70
C SER A 149 -29.64 0.62 -9.78
N PRO A 150 -30.32 0.00 -10.74
CA PRO A 150 -30.27 -1.45 -10.96
C PRO A 150 -28.83 -1.99 -11.12
N VAL A 151 -27.91 -1.16 -11.63
CA VAL A 151 -26.48 -1.51 -11.79
C VAL A 151 -25.79 -1.73 -10.43
N PHE A 152 -26.21 -0.98 -9.40
CA PHE A 152 -25.65 -1.04 -8.06
C PHE A 152 -26.58 -1.73 -7.05
N ASN A 153 -27.70 -2.25 -7.51
CA ASN A 153 -28.64 -2.95 -6.65
C ASN A 153 -27.92 -4.15 -5.99
N ASN A 154 -28.03 -4.26 -4.67
CA ASN A 154 -27.33 -5.25 -3.83
C ASN A 154 -25.80 -5.12 -3.79
N THR A 155 -25.23 -3.98 -4.17
CA THR A 155 -23.77 -3.74 -4.07
C THR A 155 -23.40 -3.08 -2.73
N PHE A 156 -24.31 -2.28 -2.15
CA PHE A 156 -24.06 -1.58 -0.90
C PHE A 156 -24.78 -2.25 0.27
N PHE A 157 -23.99 -2.63 1.29
CA PHE A 157 -24.49 -3.29 2.48
C PHE A 157 -23.97 -2.62 3.74
N ILE A 158 -24.75 -2.67 4.82
CA ILE A 158 -24.32 -2.28 6.17
C ILE A 158 -24.22 -3.55 7.01
N ARG A 159 -23.18 -3.64 7.81
CA ARG A 159 -23.04 -4.63 8.85
C ARG A 159 -22.89 -3.94 10.20
N GLU A 160 -23.73 -4.27 11.15
CA GLU A 160 -23.47 -4.00 12.56
C GLU A 160 -22.56 -5.10 13.13
N VAL A 161 -21.33 -4.72 13.49
CA VAL A 161 -20.42 -5.61 14.23
C VAL A 161 -20.71 -5.42 15.72
N LYS A 162 -21.53 -6.30 16.28
CA LYS A 162 -21.73 -6.39 17.74
C LYS A 162 -20.61 -7.27 18.29
N ASN A 163 -19.83 -6.79 19.24
CA ASN A 163 -18.83 -7.50 20.07
C ASN A 163 -17.34 -7.19 19.80
N LEU A 164 -16.97 -5.93 19.72
CA LEU A 164 -15.57 -5.53 19.94
C LEU A 164 -15.46 -4.31 20.85
N GLY A 165 -16.30 -4.17 21.88
CA GLY A 165 -16.18 -3.10 22.89
C GLY A 165 -16.22 -1.65 22.36
N SER A 166 -16.19 -1.47 21.05
CA SER A 166 -16.34 -0.21 20.34
C SER A 166 -17.12 -0.44 19.05
N VAL A 167 -18.14 0.33 18.83
CA VAL A 167 -18.94 0.30 17.59
C VAL A 167 -18.15 1.05 16.53
N TYR A 168 -17.42 0.34 15.68
CA TYR A 168 -16.90 0.92 14.43
C TYR A 168 -18.07 1.03 13.45
N ARG A 169 -18.57 2.24 13.27
CA ARG A 169 -19.45 2.57 12.15
C ARG A 169 -18.56 2.89 10.94
N ASN A 170 -18.41 1.97 10.06
CA ASN A 170 -17.89 2.23 8.72
C ASN A 170 -18.99 2.79 7.83
#